data_801039613190cca3df261b62b587f0dd
#
_entry.id   801039613190cca3df261b62b587f0dd
#
_cell.length_a   1.000
_cell.length_b   1.000
_cell.length_c   1.000
_cell.angle_alpha   90.00
_cell.angle_beta   90.00
_cell.angle_gamma   90.00
#
_symmetry.space_group_name_H-M   'P 1'
#
loop_
_entity.id
_entity.type
_entity.pdbx_description
1 polymer ?
#
loop_
_entity_poly.entity_id
_entity_poly.type
_entity_poly.pdbx_seq_one_letter_code
_entity_poly.pdbx_strand_id
1 'polypeptide(L)'
;MNEKQSYYETMYILRPDIAEDEVINHIDKYNKLLEEFGGVILDSQMRGKRRLAYQIAKHREGIYVQLSHQGDGQHIFKIEKAMRLSEDVIRYMLSLIHI
;
A
#
# COMPACT_ATOMS: atom_id res chain seq x y z
N MET A 1 -13.92 -13.09 19.82
CA MET A 1 -14.01 -13.27 18.39
C MET A 1 -14.30 -11.96 17.70
N ASN A 2 -13.62 -11.69 16.64
CA ASN A 2 -13.74 -10.39 16.02
C ASN A 2 -14.38 -10.50 14.66
N GLU A 3 -15.66 -10.66 14.65
CA GLU A 3 -16.43 -10.84 13.44
C GLU A 3 -16.54 -9.58 12.59
N LYS A 4 -16.16 -8.43 13.16
CA LYS A 4 -16.31 -7.16 12.47
C LYS A 4 -15.09 -6.75 11.68
N GLN A 5 -14.00 -7.48 11.83
CA GLN A 5 -12.82 -7.17 11.06
C GLN A 5 -12.95 -7.71 9.65
N SER A 6 -12.57 -6.89 8.71
CA SER A 6 -12.63 -7.23 7.30
C SER A 6 -11.23 -7.37 6.74
N TYR A 7 -11.13 -8.09 5.65
CA TYR A 7 -9.88 -8.25 4.92
C TYR A 7 -9.80 -7.21 3.81
N TYR A 8 -8.63 -6.63 3.67
CA TYR A 8 -8.37 -5.63 2.65
C TYR A 8 -7.10 -5.96 1.90
N GLU A 9 -7.06 -5.54 0.67
CA GLU A 9 -5.82 -5.53 -0.11
C GLU A 9 -5.54 -4.10 -0.53
N THR A 10 -4.32 -3.67 -0.31
CA THR A 10 -3.85 -2.37 -0.78
C THR A 10 -2.70 -2.62 -1.73
N MET A 11 -2.82 -2.11 -2.93
CA MET A 11 -1.72 -2.12 -3.87
C MET A 11 -1.31 -0.67 -4.09
N TYR A 12 -0.03 -0.40 -3.98
CA TYR A 12 0.47 0.92 -4.29
C TYR A 12 1.68 0.82 -5.21
N ILE A 13 1.85 1.86 -5.99
CA ILE A 13 2.89 1.93 -6.99
C ILE A 13 3.79 3.09 -6.64
N LEU A 14 5.06 2.80 -6.46
CA LEU A 14 6.07 3.81 -6.20
C LEU A 14 6.73 4.20 -7.51
N ARG A 15 7.21 5.44 -7.61
CA ARG A 15 7.93 5.87 -8.80
C ARG A 15 9.17 5.01 -9.00
N PRO A 16 9.58 4.78 -10.25
CA PRO A 16 10.58 3.75 -10.54
C PRO A 16 12.02 4.13 -10.22
N ASP A 17 12.28 5.38 -9.94
CA ASP A 17 13.65 5.92 -9.81
C ASP A 17 14.12 6.03 -8.37
N ILE A 18 13.41 5.47 -7.40
CA ILE A 18 13.86 5.47 -6.01
C ILE A 18 14.70 4.22 -5.73
N ALA A 19 15.59 4.33 -4.76
CA ALA A 19 16.47 3.24 -4.39
C ALA A 19 15.71 2.15 -3.63
N GLU A 20 16.25 0.93 -3.66
CA GLU A 20 15.58 -0.21 -3.03
C GLU A 20 15.40 -0.03 -1.53
N ASP A 21 16.36 0.58 -0.86
CA ASP A 21 16.23 0.83 0.58
C ASP A 21 15.13 1.84 0.88
N GLU A 22 14.86 2.76 -0.04
CA GLU A 22 13.74 3.68 0.10
C GLU A 22 12.39 2.96 -0.08
N VAL A 23 12.36 1.96 -0.96
CA VAL A 23 11.16 1.13 -1.11
C VAL A 23 10.86 0.41 0.20
N ILE A 24 11.88 -0.16 0.81
CA ILE A 24 11.74 -0.87 2.08
C ILE A 24 11.26 0.10 3.18
N ASN A 25 11.77 1.32 3.18
CA ASN A 25 11.33 2.33 4.14
C ASN A 25 9.84 2.66 3.97
N HIS A 26 9.36 2.73 2.76
CA HIS A 26 7.93 2.95 2.50
C HIS A 26 7.10 1.78 3.02
N ILE A 27 7.55 0.56 2.78
CA ILE A 27 6.84 -0.63 3.24
C ILE A 27 6.75 -0.61 4.77
N ASP A 28 7.85 -0.36 5.44
CA ASP A 28 7.89 -0.30 6.91
C ASP A 28 6.98 0.80 7.44
N LYS A 29 7.01 1.95 6.80
CA LYS A 29 6.20 3.11 7.21
C LYS A 29 4.71 2.77 7.15
N TYR A 30 4.26 2.19 6.06
CA TYR A 30 2.84 1.90 5.91
C TYR A 30 2.39 0.74 6.77
N ASN A 31 3.27 -0.26 6.97
CA ASN A 31 2.97 -1.35 7.88
C ASN A 31 2.79 -0.84 9.32
N LYS A 32 3.69 0.02 9.76
CA LYS A 32 3.61 0.60 11.10
C LYS A 32 2.37 1.46 11.26
N LEU A 33 2.06 2.23 10.23
CA LEU A 33 0.90 3.10 10.26
C LEU A 33 -0.38 2.30 10.39
N LEU A 34 -0.50 1.20 9.66
CA LEU A 34 -1.65 0.32 9.75
C LEU A 34 -1.78 -0.27 11.15
N GLU A 35 -0.67 -0.73 11.72
CA GLU A 35 -0.69 -1.33 13.04
C GLU A 35 -1.04 -0.33 14.13
N GLU A 36 -0.57 0.91 14.00
CA GLU A 36 -0.91 1.98 14.96
C GLU A 36 -2.40 2.25 15.02
N PHE A 37 -3.10 2.06 13.94
CA PHE A 37 -4.53 2.36 13.87
C PHE A 37 -5.38 1.09 13.85
N GLY A 38 -4.84 0.02 14.42
CA GLY A 38 -5.63 -1.18 14.69
C GLY A 38 -5.67 -2.21 13.58
N GLY A 39 -4.91 -2.00 12.53
CA GLY A 39 -4.82 -2.98 11.45
C GLY A 39 -3.85 -4.09 11.78
N VAL A 40 -4.06 -5.24 11.18
CA VAL A 40 -3.17 -6.39 11.30
C VAL A 40 -2.59 -6.68 9.92
N ILE A 41 -1.27 -6.71 9.83
CA ILE A 41 -0.61 -7.03 8.57
C ILE A 41 -0.61 -8.53 8.38
N LEU A 42 -1.20 -8.98 7.29
CA LEU A 42 -1.25 -10.40 6.95
C LEU A 42 -0.11 -10.78 6.01
N ASP A 43 0.20 -9.89 5.07
CA ASP A 43 1.27 -10.15 4.11
C ASP A 43 1.67 -8.81 3.48
N SER A 44 2.95 -8.71 3.12
CA SER A 44 3.48 -7.52 2.47
C SER A 44 4.49 -7.99 1.44
N GLN A 45 4.20 -7.76 0.15
CA GLN A 45 5.01 -8.27 -0.94
C GLN A 45 5.44 -7.15 -1.88
N MET A 46 6.74 -7.06 -2.09
CA MET A 46 7.28 -6.19 -3.13
C MET A 46 7.24 -6.98 -4.43
N ARG A 47 6.38 -6.53 -5.34
CA ARG A 47 6.20 -7.21 -6.64
C ARG A 47 7.26 -6.79 -7.65
N GLY A 48 7.99 -5.73 -7.36
CA GLY A 48 9.07 -5.26 -8.21
C GLY A 48 8.63 -4.25 -9.25
N LYS A 49 9.60 -3.85 -10.07
CA LYS A 49 9.37 -2.85 -11.11
C LYS A 49 8.61 -3.48 -12.29
N ARG A 50 7.55 -2.81 -12.70
CA ARG A 50 6.71 -3.29 -13.77
C ARG A 50 6.32 -2.15 -14.70
N ARG A 51 6.07 -2.51 -15.95
CA ARG A 51 5.58 -1.57 -16.93
C ARG A 51 4.13 -1.26 -16.68
N LEU A 52 3.78 0.02 -16.70
CA LEU A 52 2.41 0.45 -16.53
C LEU A 52 1.65 0.29 -17.85
N ALA A 53 0.34 0.00 -17.75
CA ALA A 53 -0.50 -0.13 -18.92
C ALA A 53 -0.60 1.20 -19.67
N TYR A 54 -0.53 2.30 -18.94
CA TYR A 54 -0.49 3.65 -19.47
C TYR A 54 0.34 4.51 -18.56
N GLN A 55 0.79 5.64 -19.07
CA GLN A 55 1.66 6.55 -18.34
C GLN A 55 0.91 7.17 -17.15
N ILE A 56 1.53 7.15 -15.98
CA ILE A 56 0.99 7.78 -14.77
C ILE A 56 2.04 8.75 -14.26
N ALA A 57 1.64 10.01 -14.04
CA ALA A 57 2.53 11.04 -13.51
C ALA A 57 3.85 11.10 -14.29
N LYS A 58 3.79 10.94 -15.61
CA LYS A 58 4.92 10.93 -16.52
C LYS A 58 5.83 9.71 -16.40
N HIS A 59 5.42 8.71 -15.62
CA HIS A 59 6.20 7.47 -15.48
C HIS A 59 5.56 6.37 -16.31
N ARG A 60 6.41 5.58 -16.95
CA ARG A 60 5.98 4.42 -17.74
C ARG A 60 6.13 3.12 -17.00
N GLU A 61 6.85 3.15 -15.89
CA GLU A 61 7.09 2.02 -15.03
C GLU A 61 6.83 2.43 -13.59
N GLY A 62 6.67 1.46 -12.73
CA GLY A 62 6.52 1.72 -11.31
C GLY A 62 6.90 0.49 -10.50
N ILE A 63 7.17 0.70 -9.23
CA ILE A 63 7.49 -0.38 -8.31
C ILE A 63 6.21 -0.74 -7.56
N TYR A 64 5.74 -1.96 -7.77
CA TYR A 64 4.48 -2.44 -7.20
C TYR A 64 4.71 -3.08 -5.85
N VAL A 65 3.91 -2.68 -4.87
CA VAL A 65 3.88 -3.30 -3.55
C VAL A 65 2.45 -3.69 -3.25
N GLN A 66 2.26 -4.91 -2.77
CA GLN A 66 0.96 -5.43 -2.41
C GLN A 66 0.93 -5.73 -0.92
N LEU A 67 -0.13 -5.30 -0.27
CA LEU A 67 -0.26 -5.40 1.17
C LEU A 67 -1.63 -5.98 1.50
N SER A 68 -1.64 -7.11 2.21
CA SER A 68 -2.88 -7.71 2.68
C SER A 68 -2.99 -7.43 4.17
N HIS A 69 -4.13 -6.92 4.59
CA HIS A 69 -4.31 -6.52 5.98
C HIS A 69 -5.75 -6.70 6.42
N GLN A 70 -5.93 -6.60 7.73
CA GLN A 70 -7.21 -6.84 8.38
C GLN A 70 -7.46 -5.73 9.38
N GLY A 71 -8.72 -5.37 9.56
CA GLY A 71 -9.06 -4.33 10.52
C GLY A 71 -10.51 -3.94 10.41
N ASP A 72 -10.90 -2.94 11.21
CA ASP A 72 -12.28 -2.47 11.27
C ASP A 72 -12.58 -1.34 10.26
N GLY A 73 -11.62 -0.99 9.44
CA GLY A 73 -11.77 0.02 8.42
C GLY A 73 -11.22 1.40 8.77
N GLN A 74 -11.03 1.69 10.05
CA GLN A 74 -10.54 3.01 10.45
C GLN A 74 -9.11 3.26 9.99
N HIS A 75 -8.30 2.22 9.96
CA HIS A 75 -6.92 2.31 9.52
C HIS A 75 -6.80 2.72 8.05
N ILE A 76 -7.84 2.48 7.27
CA ILE A 76 -7.85 2.77 5.84
C ILE A 76 -7.68 4.27 5.58
N PHE A 77 -8.40 5.11 6.31
CA PHE A 77 -8.32 6.55 6.11
C PHE A 77 -6.91 7.07 6.33
N LYS A 78 -6.23 6.50 7.30
CA LYS A 78 -4.88 6.95 7.65
C LYS A 78 -3.87 6.56 6.59
N ILE A 79 -3.96 5.33 6.09
CA ILE A 79 -3.02 4.89 5.06
C ILE A 79 -3.28 5.61 3.74
N GLU A 80 -4.54 5.81 3.38
CA GLU A 80 -4.86 6.56 2.16
C GLU A 80 -4.32 7.97 2.22
N LYS A 81 -4.48 8.63 3.36
CA LYS A 81 -3.98 10.00 3.53
C LYS A 81 -2.46 10.03 3.38
N ALA A 82 -1.78 9.09 4.02
CA ALA A 82 -0.33 9.04 3.96
C ALA A 82 0.17 8.80 2.53
N MET A 83 -0.48 7.90 1.81
CA MET A 83 -0.11 7.61 0.42
C MET A 83 -0.38 8.79 -0.49
N ARG A 84 -1.50 9.47 -0.29
CA ARG A 84 -1.86 10.63 -1.11
C ARG A 84 -0.89 11.78 -0.92
N LEU A 85 -0.31 11.90 0.27
CA LEU A 85 0.64 12.96 0.59
C LEU A 85 2.07 12.63 0.19
N SER A 86 2.35 11.39 -0.16
CA SER A 86 3.69 10.96 -0.52
C SER A 86 3.99 11.30 -1.97
N GLU A 87 5.13 11.94 -2.22
CA GLU A 87 5.57 12.23 -3.57
C GLU A 87 6.03 10.98 -4.32
N ASP A 88 6.39 9.94 -3.59
CA ASP A 88 6.89 8.70 -4.18
C ASP A 88 5.79 7.75 -4.61
N VAL A 89 4.59 7.88 -4.05
CA VAL A 89 3.46 7.04 -4.41
C VAL A 89 2.72 7.68 -5.58
N ILE A 90 2.80 7.04 -6.75
CA ILE A 90 2.17 7.59 -7.94
C ILE A 90 0.73 7.08 -8.11
N ARG A 91 0.40 5.96 -7.48
CA ARG A 91 -0.97 5.43 -7.50
C ARG A 91 -1.16 4.44 -6.37
N TYR A 92 -2.38 4.34 -5.87
CA TYR A 92 -2.74 3.32 -4.90
C TYR A 92 -4.18 2.87 -5.14
N MET A 93 -4.47 1.63 -4.76
CA MET A 93 -5.80 1.05 -4.85
C MET A 93 -6.05 0.23 -3.59
N LEU A 94 -7.24 0.39 -3.04
CA LEU A 94 -7.68 -0.33 -1.87
C LEU A 94 -8.93 -1.13 -2.22
N SER A 95 -8.92 -2.40 -1.85
CA SER A 95 -10.06 -3.27 -2.09
C SER A 95 -10.46 -3.96 -0.80
N LEU A 96 -11.75 -3.96 -0.54
CA LEU A 96 -12.33 -4.73 0.55
C LEU A 96 -12.60 -6.14 0.03
N ILE A 97 -12.07 -7.12 0.73
CA ILE A 97 -12.26 -8.52 0.37
C ILE A 97 -13.26 -9.12 1.35
N HIS A 98 -14.36 -9.59 0.85
CA HIS A 98 -15.35 -10.29 1.67
C HIS A 98 -15.02 -11.77 1.69
N ILE A 99 -15.13 -12.35 2.86
CA ILE A 99 -14.93 -13.77 3.04
C ILE A 99 -16.22 -14.43 3.49
#